data_5df6d304a35dcd2156eeca1bd9e4201f
#
_entry.id   5df6d304a35dcd2156eeca1bd9e4201f
#
_cell.length_a   1.000
_cell.length_b   1.000
_cell.length_c   1.000
_cell.angle_alpha   90.00
_cell.angle_beta   90.00
_cell.angle_gamma   90.00
#
_symmetry.space_group_name_H-M   'P 1'
#
loop_
_entity.id
_entity.type
_entity.pdbx_description
1 polymer ?
#
loop_
_entity_poly.entity_id
_entity_poly.type
_entity_poly.pdbx_seq_one_letter_code
_entity_poly.pdbx_strand_id
1 'polypeptide(L)'
;TPWTLPSNTALTIGLKIDYIVISTFNQYTYEPIRVLIAENLVSKQFGKNFKISDTLKNYTAGDKIIPYILETKIKGADLLDIRYEQIWTESPLPIENSENAFRVISGDFVTTDDGTGIVHTAPTFGAEDAKAAKEAIPEVPPLLILDENNNKVPLVDLQGRFRKEVGKLGGRFVKNEYYTDEEIPERSTDVEIAIQLKKENKAFKVEKYVHSYP
;
A
#
# COMPACT_ATOMS: atom_id res chain seq x y z
N THR A 1 -1.81 -7.82 0.20
CA THR A 1 -1.57 -8.38 1.55
C THR A 1 -1.43 -7.26 2.57
N PRO A 2 -2.54 -6.85 3.24
CA PRO A 2 -2.49 -5.67 4.12
C PRO A 2 -1.51 -5.75 5.29
N TRP A 3 -1.27 -6.93 5.86
CA TRP A 3 -0.40 -7.06 7.03
C TRP A 3 1.08 -6.69 6.79
N THR A 4 1.50 -6.58 5.53
CA THR A 4 2.86 -6.12 5.19
C THR A 4 2.96 -4.60 5.08
N LEU A 5 1.83 -3.87 4.98
CA LEU A 5 1.80 -2.40 4.86
C LEU A 5 2.52 -1.66 6.00
N PRO A 6 2.42 -2.10 7.27
CA PRO A 6 3.20 -1.47 8.34
C PRO A 6 4.71 -1.49 8.14
N SER A 7 5.22 -2.42 7.34
CA SER A 7 6.64 -2.54 7.00
C SER A 7 7.02 -1.90 5.66
N ASN A 8 6.11 -1.14 5.06
CA ASN A 8 6.36 -0.40 3.81
C ASN A 8 7.50 0.59 3.96
N THR A 9 8.43 0.60 3.01
CA THR A 9 9.50 1.60 2.91
C THR A 9 9.70 2.16 1.51
N ALA A 10 9.03 1.61 0.50
CA ALA A 10 9.06 2.15 -0.86
C ALA A 10 7.76 1.82 -1.62
N LEU A 11 7.57 2.52 -2.73
CA LEU A 11 6.61 2.18 -3.78
C LEU A 11 7.40 1.93 -5.06
N THR A 12 7.18 0.79 -5.69
CA THR A 12 7.93 0.38 -6.87
C THR A 12 7.09 0.55 -8.13
N ILE A 13 7.66 1.19 -9.13
CA ILE A 13 7.05 1.47 -10.44
C ILE A 13 7.84 0.84 -11.58
N GLY A 14 7.22 0.74 -12.74
CA GLY A 14 7.91 0.39 -13.99
C GLY A 14 8.33 1.64 -14.75
N LEU A 15 9.61 1.74 -15.12
CA LEU A 15 10.16 2.93 -15.78
C LEU A 15 9.48 3.26 -17.12
N LYS A 16 9.04 2.22 -17.84
CA LYS A 16 8.42 2.35 -19.17
C LYS A 16 6.90 2.39 -19.16
N ILE A 17 6.29 2.25 -17.97
CA ILE A 17 4.84 2.27 -17.82
C ILE A 17 4.36 3.72 -17.90
N ASP A 18 3.24 3.93 -18.60
CA ASP A 18 2.52 5.19 -18.63
C ASP A 18 1.53 5.23 -17.47
N TYR A 19 1.64 6.24 -16.63
CA TYR A 19 0.74 6.50 -15.50
C TYR A 19 -0.13 7.70 -15.78
N ILE A 20 -1.25 7.78 -15.09
CA ILE A 20 -2.17 8.91 -15.16
C ILE A 20 -2.65 9.31 -13.78
N VAL A 21 -2.71 10.63 -13.55
CA VAL A 21 -3.33 11.23 -12.36
C VAL A 21 -4.82 11.38 -12.63
N ILE A 22 -5.63 10.95 -11.70
CA ILE A 22 -7.10 11.01 -11.77
C ILE A 22 -7.63 11.72 -10.55
N SER A 23 -8.49 12.72 -10.77
CA SER A 23 -9.25 13.38 -9.71
C SER A 23 -10.63 12.75 -9.60
N THR A 24 -11.03 12.39 -8.40
CA THR A 24 -12.29 11.71 -8.11
C THR A 24 -12.67 11.87 -6.64
N PHE A 25 -13.59 11.04 -6.18
CA PHE A 25 -13.97 10.95 -4.76
C PHE A 25 -13.71 9.53 -4.24
N ASN A 26 -13.33 9.47 -2.97
CA ASN A 26 -13.18 8.19 -2.28
C ASN A 26 -14.56 7.56 -2.07
N GLN A 27 -14.72 6.31 -2.47
CA GLN A 27 -16.00 5.59 -2.36
C GLN A 27 -16.39 5.24 -0.92
N TYR A 28 -15.46 5.34 0.04
CA TYR A 28 -15.70 5.02 1.46
C TYR A 28 -15.96 6.25 2.32
N THR A 29 -15.22 7.32 2.08
CA THR A 29 -15.29 8.57 2.88
C THR A 29 -16.07 9.67 2.19
N TYR A 30 -16.29 9.56 0.87
CA TYR A 30 -16.87 10.57 -0.02
C TYR A 30 -16.03 11.84 -0.18
N GLU A 31 -14.82 11.83 0.35
CA GLU A 31 -13.89 12.95 0.25
C GLU A 31 -13.22 13.02 -1.13
N PRO A 32 -12.90 14.22 -1.63
CA PRO A 32 -12.09 14.38 -2.83
C PRO A 32 -10.72 13.69 -2.69
N ILE A 33 -10.31 12.99 -3.73
CA ILE A 33 -8.99 12.36 -3.80
C ILE A 33 -8.40 12.51 -5.19
N ARG A 34 -7.07 12.43 -5.25
CA ARG A 34 -6.32 12.23 -6.49
C ARG A 34 -5.58 10.92 -6.41
N VAL A 35 -5.69 10.12 -7.45
CA VAL A 35 -5.02 8.82 -7.52
C VAL A 35 -4.08 8.78 -8.72
N LEU A 36 -2.99 8.06 -8.57
CA LEU A 36 -2.05 7.75 -9.63
C LEU A 36 -2.12 6.26 -9.93
N ILE A 37 -2.33 5.91 -11.18
CA ILE A 37 -2.50 4.52 -11.62
C ILE A 37 -1.91 4.34 -13.01
N ALA A 38 -1.47 3.13 -13.36
CA ALA A 38 -1.11 2.83 -14.74
C ALA A 38 -2.30 3.08 -15.68
N GLU A 39 -2.05 3.79 -16.78
CA GLU A 39 -3.10 4.25 -17.69
C GLU A 39 -3.98 3.10 -18.20
N ASN A 40 -3.37 1.97 -18.56
CA ASN A 40 -4.10 0.81 -19.08
C ASN A 40 -4.89 0.03 -18.03
N LEU A 41 -4.76 0.36 -16.75
CA LEU A 41 -5.53 -0.24 -15.65
C LEU A 41 -6.73 0.62 -15.21
N VAL A 42 -6.89 1.82 -15.77
CA VAL A 42 -7.97 2.73 -15.40
C VAL A 42 -9.34 2.07 -15.60
N SER A 43 -9.60 1.49 -16.76
CA SER A 43 -10.89 0.85 -17.05
C SER A 43 -11.21 -0.32 -16.12
N LYS A 44 -10.19 -1.02 -15.64
CA LYS A 44 -10.33 -2.14 -14.71
C LYS A 44 -10.63 -1.67 -13.29
N GLN A 45 -9.96 -0.63 -12.83
CA GLN A 45 -10.07 -0.15 -11.46
C GLN A 45 -11.21 0.85 -11.25
N PHE A 46 -11.52 1.65 -12.27
CA PHE A 46 -12.69 2.52 -12.31
C PHE A 46 -13.85 1.79 -13.01
N GLY A 47 -14.46 0.84 -12.30
CA GLY A 47 -15.50 -0.03 -12.82
C GLY A 47 -16.88 0.62 -12.90
N LYS A 48 -17.92 -0.17 -12.74
CA LYS A 48 -19.34 0.23 -12.99
C LYS A 48 -19.83 1.41 -12.16
N ASN A 49 -19.23 1.63 -10.98
CA ASN A 49 -19.63 2.71 -10.08
C ASN A 49 -18.93 4.04 -10.38
N PHE A 50 -18.08 4.07 -11.39
CA PHE A 50 -17.34 5.27 -11.80
C PHE A 50 -17.67 5.66 -13.23
N LYS A 51 -17.72 6.97 -13.49
CA LYS A 51 -17.96 7.51 -14.83
C LYS A 51 -17.02 8.68 -15.12
N ILE A 52 -16.38 8.64 -16.27
CA ILE A 52 -15.57 9.77 -16.75
C ILE A 52 -16.44 11.02 -16.91
N SER A 53 -15.94 12.17 -16.49
CA SER A 53 -16.65 13.44 -16.53
C SER A 53 -15.68 14.59 -16.76
N ASP A 54 -16.21 15.70 -17.22
CA ASP A 54 -15.46 16.97 -17.35
C ASP A 54 -15.51 17.80 -16.06
N THR A 55 -16.35 17.43 -15.10
CA THR A 55 -16.53 18.14 -13.85
C THR A 55 -16.82 17.19 -12.69
N LEU A 56 -16.38 17.58 -11.50
CA LEU A 56 -16.69 16.90 -10.23
C LEU A 56 -17.81 17.61 -9.44
N LYS A 57 -18.33 18.74 -9.95
CA LYS A 57 -19.26 19.61 -9.23
C LYS A 57 -20.65 19.01 -9.00
N ASN A 58 -21.05 18.05 -9.81
CA ASN A 58 -22.38 17.43 -9.74
C ASN A 58 -22.45 16.22 -8.81
N TYR A 59 -21.35 15.89 -8.13
CA TYR A 59 -21.31 14.77 -7.19
C TYR A 59 -21.86 15.19 -5.83
N THR A 60 -22.72 14.33 -5.28
CA THR A 60 -23.19 14.42 -3.90
C THR A 60 -22.76 13.16 -3.15
N ALA A 61 -22.28 13.33 -1.92
CA ALA A 61 -21.85 12.23 -1.07
C ALA A 61 -22.92 11.12 -0.99
N GLY A 62 -22.54 9.89 -1.31
CA GLY A 62 -23.44 8.74 -1.34
C GLY A 62 -24.06 8.45 -2.70
N ASP A 63 -23.82 9.26 -3.73
CA ASP A 63 -24.23 8.95 -5.09
C ASP A 63 -23.67 7.61 -5.55
N LYS A 64 -24.49 6.83 -6.25
CA LYS A 64 -24.09 5.50 -6.76
C LYS A 64 -22.99 5.56 -7.81
N ILE A 65 -22.97 6.63 -8.60
CA ILE A 65 -21.99 6.84 -9.67
C ILE A 65 -21.05 7.96 -9.23
N ILE A 66 -19.77 7.66 -9.21
CA ILE A 66 -18.71 8.59 -8.82
C ILE A 66 -18.03 9.12 -10.09
N PRO A 67 -18.02 10.45 -10.30
CA PRO A 67 -17.33 11.03 -11.46
C PRO A 67 -15.83 10.99 -11.25
N TYR A 68 -15.08 10.87 -12.35
CA TYR A 68 -13.64 11.03 -12.34
C TYR A 68 -13.15 11.80 -13.57
N ILE A 69 -12.06 12.53 -13.37
CA ILE A 69 -11.41 13.34 -14.40
C ILE A 69 -10.01 12.80 -14.62
N LEU A 70 -9.67 12.51 -15.90
CA LEU A 70 -8.31 12.21 -16.30
C LEU A 70 -7.51 13.51 -16.35
N GLU A 71 -6.47 13.63 -15.51
CA GLU A 71 -5.72 14.87 -15.38
C GLU A 71 -4.43 14.83 -16.24
N THR A 72 -3.37 14.25 -15.73
CA THR A 72 -2.03 14.34 -16.32
C THR A 72 -1.42 12.96 -16.51
N LYS A 73 -0.84 12.75 -17.69
CA LYS A 73 -0.05 11.54 -17.98
C LYS A 73 1.40 11.77 -17.54
N ILE A 74 1.99 10.75 -16.93
CA ILE A 74 3.34 10.78 -16.39
C ILE A 74 4.03 9.47 -16.75
N LYS A 75 5.25 9.54 -17.28
CA LYS A 75 6.08 8.35 -17.48
C LYS A 75 6.57 7.82 -16.12
N GLY A 76 6.70 6.50 -16.00
CA GLY A 76 7.25 5.90 -14.79
C GLY A 76 8.63 6.46 -14.42
N ALA A 77 9.49 6.71 -15.41
CA ALA A 77 10.81 7.30 -15.15
C ALA A 77 10.75 8.66 -14.46
N ASP A 78 9.70 9.45 -14.68
CA ASP A 78 9.53 10.78 -14.08
C ASP A 78 8.94 10.72 -12.65
N LEU A 79 8.54 9.53 -12.19
CA LEU A 79 8.05 9.29 -10.83
C LEU A 79 9.18 8.93 -9.86
N LEU A 80 10.37 8.60 -10.33
CA LEU A 80 11.49 8.22 -9.48
C LEU A 80 11.80 9.28 -8.43
N ASP A 81 12.08 8.81 -7.22
CA ASP A 81 12.47 9.62 -6.06
C ASP A 81 11.37 10.58 -5.54
N ILE A 82 10.16 10.52 -6.06
CA ILE A 82 9.03 11.19 -5.42
C ILE A 82 8.85 10.59 -4.04
N ARG A 83 8.71 11.47 -3.06
CA ARG A 83 8.53 11.08 -1.67
C ARG A 83 7.07 11.05 -1.28
N TYR A 84 6.73 10.15 -0.37
CA TYR A 84 5.39 10.03 0.19
C TYR A 84 5.44 9.90 1.72
N GLU A 85 4.32 10.15 2.36
CA GLU A 85 4.17 9.97 3.79
C GLU A 85 4.07 8.48 4.15
N GLN A 86 4.64 8.09 5.29
CA GLN A 86 4.53 6.71 5.78
C GLN A 86 3.07 6.26 5.79
N ILE A 87 2.78 5.12 5.18
CA ILE A 87 1.42 4.62 5.01
C ILE A 87 0.78 4.27 6.36
N TRP A 88 1.50 3.53 7.18
CA TRP A 88 1.05 3.13 8.52
C TRP A 88 1.79 3.95 9.57
N THR A 89 1.16 5.01 10.04
CA THR A 89 1.80 6.02 10.90
C THR A 89 2.12 5.52 12.31
N GLU A 90 1.54 4.42 12.75
CA GLU A 90 1.87 3.79 14.03
C GLU A 90 3.14 2.94 13.98
N SER A 91 3.68 2.66 12.79
CA SER A 91 4.97 1.99 12.65
C SER A 91 6.11 2.95 13.01
N PRO A 92 7.17 2.45 13.64
CA PRO A 92 8.39 3.23 13.82
C PRO A 92 9.04 3.53 12.45
N LEU A 93 10.01 4.43 12.44
CA LEU A 93 10.86 4.66 11.28
C LEU A 93 11.96 3.59 11.21
N PRO A 94 12.53 3.31 10.02
CA PRO A 94 13.74 2.49 9.91
C PRO A 94 14.85 3.00 10.83
N ILE A 95 15.56 2.10 11.48
CA ILE A 95 16.64 2.45 12.43
C ILE A 95 17.79 3.17 11.71
N GLU A 96 18.10 2.72 10.50
CA GLU A 96 19.22 3.22 9.71
C GLU A 96 18.72 3.83 8.41
N ASN A 97 19.32 4.94 8.00
CA ASN A 97 19.08 5.59 6.72
C ASN A 97 17.59 5.89 6.44
N SER A 98 16.85 6.24 7.48
CA SER A 98 15.40 6.51 7.36
C SER A 98 15.09 7.62 6.34
N GLU A 99 16.02 8.52 6.09
CA GLU A 99 15.93 9.55 5.05
C GLU A 99 15.85 8.99 3.63
N ASN A 100 16.26 7.74 3.43
CA ASN A 100 16.19 7.05 2.13
C ASN A 100 14.94 6.20 1.96
N ALA A 101 14.08 6.13 2.97
CA ALA A 101 12.81 5.42 2.92
C ALA A 101 11.68 6.31 2.37
N PHE A 102 10.53 5.71 2.10
CA PHE A 102 9.28 6.36 1.70
C PHE A 102 9.42 7.18 0.43
N ARG A 103 9.97 6.55 -0.59
CA ARG A 103 10.09 7.12 -1.93
C ARG A 103 9.76 6.10 -3.01
N VAL A 104 9.53 6.61 -4.21
CA VAL A 104 9.28 5.80 -5.41
C VAL A 104 10.61 5.30 -5.98
N ILE A 105 10.68 4.00 -6.22
CA ILE A 105 11.81 3.31 -6.85
C ILE A 105 11.32 2.51 -8.06
N SER A 106 12.23 1.98 -8.86
CA SER A 106 11.91 1.14 -10.00
C SER A 106 12.18 -0.34 -9.74
N GLY A 107 11.44 -1.20 -10.44
CA GLY A 107 11.66 -2.64 -10.43
C GLY A 107 11.11 -3.29 -11.70
N ASP A 108 11.83 -4.29 -12.20
CA ASP A 108 11.47 -4.97 -13.46
C ASP A 108 10.26 -5.91 -13.30
N PHE A 109 9.90 -6.26 -12.08
CA PHE A 109 8.77 -7.14 -11.78
C PHE A 109 7.40 -6.46 -11.83
N VAL A 110 7.35 -5.14 -11.95
CA VAL A 110 6.09 -4.39 -12.00
C VAL A 110 5.41 -4.63 -13.34
N THR A 111 4.17 -5.12 -13.29
CA THR A 111 3.34 -5.38 -14.47
C THR A 111 2.08 -4.53 -14.46
N THR A 112 1.36 -4.53 -15.57
CA THR A 112 0.06 -3.88 -15.73
C THR A 112 -1.06 -4.87 -16.07
N ASP A 113 -0.87 -6.13 -15.69
CA ASP A 113 -1.86 -7.20 -15.90
C ASP A 113 -3.00 -7.08 -14.87
N ASP A 114 -2.67 -6.64 -13.66
CA ASP A 114 -3.60 -6.45 -12.56
C ASP A 114 -3.10 -5.35 -11.61
N GLY A 115 -3.93 -4.98 -10.63
CA GLY A 115 -3.57 -3.98 -9.63
C GLY A 115 -3.56 -2.56 -10.18
N THR A 116 -2.53 -1.81 -9.84
CA THR A 116 -2.41 -0.36 -10.16
C THR A 116 -1.16 0.01 -10.96
N GLY A 117 -0.25 -0.93 -11.19
CA GLY A 117 1.07 -0.65 -11.76
C GLY A 117 2.04 0.01 -10.78
N ILE A 118 1.66 0.13 -9.53
CA ILE A 118 2.50 0.62 -8.42
C ILE A 118 2.46 -0.43 -7.33
N VAL A 119 3.62 -0.95 -6.96
CA VAL A 119 3.74 -2.04 -5.99
C VAL A 119 4.20 -1.51 -4.64
N HIS A 120 3.38 -1.71 -3.63
CA HIS A 120 3.79 -1.55 -2.24
C HIS A 120 4.99 -2.45 -1.96
N THR A 121 6.04 -1.91 -1.36
CA THR A 121 7.32 -2.58 -1.18
C THR A 121 7.71 -2.64 0.29
N ALA A 122 7.82 -3.87 0.80
CA ALA A 122 8.28 -4.17 2.15
C ALA A 122 9.48 -5.12 2.08
N PRO A 123 10.72 -4.60 2.12
CA PRO A 123 11.94 -5.39 1.90
C PRO A 123 12.14 -6.53 2.90
N THR A 124 11.52 -6.45 4.09
CA THR A 124 11.59 -7.51 5.10
C THR A 124 10.77 -8.75 4.77
N PHE A 125 9.81 -8.67 3.83
CA PHE A 125 8.83 -9.73 3.57
C PHE A 125 8.74 -10.20 2.12
N GLY A 126 9.47 -9.59 1.21
CA GLY A 126 9.48 -9.98 -0.19
C GLY A 126 10.88 -10.03 -0.77
N ALA A 127 11.23 -11.11 -1.48
CA ALA A 127 12.56 -11.23 -2.12
C ALA A 127 12.75 -10.21 -3.25
N GLU A 128 11.72 -10.00 -4.08
CA GLU A 128 11.73 -8.99 -5.13
C GLU A 128 11.76 -7.58 -4.55
N ASP A 129 11.03 -7.35 -3.45
CA ASP A 129 11.02 -6.10 -2.72
C ASP A 129 12.41 -5.78 -2.15
N ALA A 130 13.04 -6.76 -1.52
CA ALA A 130 14.39 -6.62 -0.98
C ALA A 130 15.42 -6.32 -2.08
N LYS A 131 15.30 -6.98 -3.22
CA LYS A 131 16.16 -6.75 -4.38
C LYS A 131 15.99 -5.33 -4.92
N ALA A 132 14.76 -4.90 -5.18
CA ALA A 132 14.48 -3.55 -5.68
C ALA A 132 14.97 -2.46 -4.71
N ALA A 133 14.75 -2.65 -3.42
CA ALA A 133 15.20 -1.72 -2.39
C ALA A 133 16.73 -1.60 -2.35
N LYS A 134 17.44 -2.72 -2.49
CA LYS A 134 18.91 -2.78 -2.49
C LYS A 134 19.52 -2.17 -3.76
N GLU A 135 18.88 -2.35 -4.90
CA GLU A 135 19.34 -1.81 -6.19
C GLU A 135 19.03 -0.31 -6.36
N ALA A 136 18.15 0.25 -5.54
CA ALA A 136 17.85 1.67 -5.55
C ALA A 136 19.07 2.50 -5.13
N ILE A 137 19.23 3.69 -5.68
CA ILE A 137 20.34 4.61 -5.38
C ILE A 137 19.77 5.93 -4.85
N PRO A 138 19.99 6.25 -3.55
CA PRO A 138 20.56 5.38 -2.50
C PRO A 138 19.65 4.19 -2.19
N GLU A 139 20.20 3.16 -1.52
CA GLU A 139 19.40 1.99 -1.10
C GLU A 139 18.23 2.40 -0.22
N VAL A 140 17.09 1.73 -0.39
CA VAL A 140 15.96 1.87 0.52
C VAL A 140 16.16 0.94 1.71
N PRO A 141 16.16 1.44 2.96
CA PRO A 141 16.34 0.59 4.11
C PRO A 141 15.09 -0.30 4.33
N PRO A 142 15.29 -1.53 4.85
CA PRO A 142 14.18 -2.29 5.42
C PRO A 142 13.69 -1.63 6.70
N LEU A 143 12.43 -1.84 7.05
CA LEU A 143 11.89 -1.37 8.31
C LEU A 143 12.23 -2.38 9.41
N LEU A 144 13.30 -2.12 10.13
CA LEU A 144 13.76 -2.89 11.27
C LEU A 144 13.63 -2.05 12.55
N ILE A 145 13.47 -2.74 13.66
CA ILE A 145 13.48 -2.18 15.01
C ILE A 145 14.51 -2.91 15.88
N LEU A 146 14.81 -2.36 17.03
CA LEU A 146 15.63 -3.05 18.02
C LEU A 146 14.75 -3.84 18.99
N ASP A 147 15.09 -5.10 19.21
CA ASP A 147 14.49 -5.90 20.27
C ASP A 147 15.10 -5.60 21.65
N GLU A 148 14.67 -6.31 22.67
CA GLU A 148 15.14 -6.13 24.06
C GLU A 148 16.65 -6.41 24.22
N ASN A 149 17.25 -7.15 23.29
CA ASN A 149 18.68 -7.49 23.28
C ASN A 149 19.50 -6.63 22.31
N ASN A 150 18.92 -5.52 21.80
CA ASN A 150 19.51 -4.65 20.79
C ASN A 150 19.80 -5.34 19.44
N ASN A 151 19.09 -6.41 19.13
CA ASN A 151 19.15 -7.02 17.80
C ASN A 151 18.20 -6.30 16.84
N LYS A 152 18.65 -6.11 15.59
CA LYS A 152 17.81 -5.58 14.52
C LYS A 152 16.85 -6.66 14.06
N VAL A 153 15.55 -6.40 14.20
CA VAL A 153 14.49 -7.38 13.91
C VAL A 153 13.35 -6.73 13.11
N PRO A 154 12.64 -7.51 12.27
CA PRO A 154 11.46 -7.01 11.58
C PRO A 154 10.30 -6.75 12.53
N LEU A 155 9.24 -6.07 12.05
CA LEU A 155 8.05 -5.76 12.85
C LEU A 155 7.23 -7.00 13.25
N VAL A 156 7.40 -8.10 12.54
CA VAL A 156 6.71 -9.37 12.81
C VAL A 156 7.74 -10.38 13.29
N ASP A 157 7.44 -11.05 14.39
CA ASP A 157 8.32 -12.05 14.98
C ASP A 157 8.29 -13.40 14.22
N LEU A 158 9.12 -14.34 14.62
CA LEU A 158 9.22 -15.66 13.99
C LEU A 158 7.96 -16.52 14.17
N GLN A 159 7.09 -16.18 15.12
CA GLN A 159 5.80 -16.82 15.33
C GLN A 159 4.69 -16.21 14.46
N GLY A 160 4.98 -15.13 13.74
CA GLY A 160 4.01 -14.43 12.91
C GLY A 160 3.15 -13.41 13.66
N ARG A 161 3.65 -12.88 14.78
CA ARG A 161 2.97 -11.80 15.54
C ARG A 161 3.64 -10.47 15.33
N PHE A 162 2.84 -9.42 15.26
CA PHE A 162 3.36 -8.07 15.35
C PHE A 162 4.00 -7.82 16.70
N ARG A 163 5.20 -7.24 16.69
CA ARG A 163 5.88 -6.79 17.90
C ARG A 163 5.11 -5.61 18.52
N LYS A 164 5.26 -5.42 19.82
CA LYS A 164 4.54 -4.39 20.59
C LYS A 164 4.75 -2.95 20.08
N GLU A 165 5.83 -2.71 19.37
CA GLU A 165 6.18 -1.39 18.81
C GLU A 165 5.29 -0.96 17.63
N VAL A 166 4.41 -1.82 17.15
CA VAL A 166 3.53 -1.54 16.00
C VAL A 166 2.16 -0.99 16.44
N GLY A 167 2.08 -0.36 17.59
CA GLY A 167 0.87 0.29 18.09
C GLY A 167 -0.30 -0.70 18.27
N LYS A 168 -1.46 -0.38 17.70
CA LYS A 168 -2.69 -1.21 17.82
C LYS A 168 -2.55 -2.63 17.27
N LEU A 169 -1.61 -2.87 16.38
CA LEU A 169 -1.37 -4.21 15.82
C LEU A 169 -0.48 -5.06 16.72
N GLY A 170 0.21 -4.45 17.68
CA GLY A 170 1.13 -5.14 18.58
C GLY A 170 0.48 -6.34 19.25
N GLY A 171 1.15 -7.51 19.20
CA GLY A 171 0.68 -8.76 19.75
C GLY A 171 -0.30 -9.55 18.86
N ARG A 172 -0.83 -8.95 17.79
CA ARG A 172 -1.73 -9.65 16.85
C ARG A 172 -0.95 -10.56 15.92
N PHE A 173 -1.48 -11.73 15.64
CA PHE A 173 -0.97 -12.56 14.55
C PHE A 173 -1.36 -11.96 13.19
N VAL A 174 -0.46 -12.09 12.21
CA VAL A 174 -0.70 -11.60 10.84
C VAL A 174 -1.77 -12.41 10.11
N LYS A 175 -1.99 -13.65 10.51
CA LYS A 175 -3.01 -14.56 9.97
C LYS A 175 -3.82 -15.22 11.08
N ASN A 176 -5.11 -15.40 10.82
CA ASN A 176 -6.00 -16.04 11.79
C ASN A 176 -5.63 -17.49 12.09
N GLU A 177 -5.02 -18.19 11.12
CA GLU A 177 -4.59 -19.60 11.28
C GLU A 177 -3.50 -19.79 12.34
N TYR A 178 -2.86 -18.73 12.78
CA TYR A 178 -1.84 -18.79 13.83
C TYR A 178 -2.43 -18.69 15.26
N TYR A 179 -3.71 -18.32 15.37
CA TYR A 179 -4.43 -18.34 16.66
C TYR A 179 -4.94 -19.75 16.97
N THR A 180 -5.13 -20.02 18.25
CA THR A 180 -6.02 -21.12 18.68
C THR A 180 -7.46 -20.76 18.39
N ASP A 181 -8.36 -21.74 18.21
CA ASP A 181 -9.76 -21.49 17.85
C ASP A 181 -10.48 -20.56 18.85
N GLU A 182 -10.10 -20.62 20.14
CA GLU A 182 -10.67 -19.81 21.21
C GLU A 182 -10.19 -18.35 21.22
N GLU A 183 -9.05 -18.08 20.56
CA GLU A 183 -8.38 -16.77 20.56
C GLU A 183 -8.55 -16.00 19.24
N ILE A 184 -9.22 -16.60 18.25
CA ILE A 184 -9.43 -15.94 16.95
C ILE A 184 -10.19 -14.64 17.16
N PRO A 185 -9.62 -13.47 16.77
CA PRO A 185 -10.31 -12.20 16.92
C PRO A 185 -11.51 -12.10 15.97
N GLU A 186 -12.48 -11.29 16.33
CA GLU A 186 -13.66 -10.99 15.49
C GLU A 186 -13.26 -10.49 14.09
N ARG A 187 -12.18 -9.72 14.01
CA ARG A 187 -11.64 -9.21 12.76
C ARG A 187 -10.19 -9.62 12.60
N SER A 188 -9.84 -10.14 11.43
CA SER A 188 -8.45 -10.44 11.08
C SER A 188 -7.60 -9.18 11.08
N THR A 189 -6.29 -9.35 11.18
CA THR A 189 -5.33 -8.24 11.07
C THR A 189 -5.47 -7.50 9.76
N ASP A 190 -5.62 -8.20 8.64
CA ASP A 190 -5.83 -7.59 7.32
C ASP A 190 -7.09 -6.72 7.28
N VAL A 191 -8.18 -7.17 7.90
CA VAL A 191 -9.43 -6.41 7.98
C VAL A 191 -9.27 -5.16 8.85
N GLU A 192 -8.59 -5.26 9.98
CA GLU A 192 -8.32 -4.09 10.85
C GLU A 192 -7.50 -3.02 10.11
N ILE A 193 -6.46 -3.42 9.40
CA ILE A 193 -5.64 -2.50 8.60
C ILE A 193 -6.49 -1.84 7.51
N ALA A 194 -7.27 -2.62 6.77
CA ALA A 194 -8.14 -2.10 5.72
C ALA A 194 -9.17 -1.09 6.26
N ILE A 195 -9.79 -1.38 7.40
CA ILE A 195 -10.75 -0.46 8.05
C ILE A 195 -10.07 0.85 8.42
N GLN A 196 -8.89 0.80 9.03
CA GLN A 196 -8.19 2.02 9.43
C GLN A 196 -7.80 2.86 8.22
N LEU A 197 -7.26 2.26 7.17
CA LEU A 197 -6.90 2.97 5.94
C LEU A 197 -8.12 3.59 5.23
N LYS A 198 -9.27 2.92 5.25
CA LYS A 198 -10.53 3.50 4.76
C LYS A 198 -10.92 4.74 5.55
N LYS A 199 -10.91 4.67 6.88
CA LYS A 199 -11.25 5.80 7.76
C LYS A 199 -10.33 6.99 7.58
N GLU A 200 -9.06 6.75 7.31
CA GLU A 200 -8.03 7.77 7.12
C GLU A 200 -7.98 8.34 5.68
N ASN A 201 -8.93 7.98 4.82
CA ASN A 201 -8.97 8.39 3.41
C ASN A 201 -7.74 7.93 2.59
N LYS A 202 -7.14 6.82 2.97
CA LYS A 202 -5.93 6.26 2.35
C LYS A 202 -6.21 5.02 1.49
N ALA A 203 -7.44 4.50 1.47
CA ALA A 203 -7.81 3.35 0.67
C ALA A 203 -8.75 3.78 -0.47
N PHE A 204 -8.32 3.55 -1.70
CA PHE A 204 -9.16 3.77 -2.89
C PHE A 204 -10.12 2.61 -3.13
N LYS A 205 -9.61 1.36 -3.03
CA LYS A 205 -10.38 0.14 -3.26
C LYS A 205 -9.87 -0.99 -2.39
N VAL A 206 -10.79 -1.66 -1.71
CA VAL A 206 -10.49 -2.84 -0.89
C VAL A 206 -11.30 -4.02 -1.43
N GLU A 207 -10.62 -5.08 -1.80
CA GLU A 207 -11.20 -6.30 -2.36
C GLU A 207 -10.73 -7.54 -1.61
N LYS A 208 -11.59 -8.55 -1.54
CA LYS A 208 -11.17 -9.90 -1.15
C LYS A 208 -10.47 -10.55 -2.34
N TYR A 209 -9.26 -10.98 -2.13
CA TYR A 209 -8.53 -11.79 -3.10
C TYR A 209 -8.56 -13.25 -2.66
N VAL A 210 -9.12 -14.10 -3.52
CA VAL A 210 -9.15 -15.54 -3.28
C VAL A 210 -7.95 -16.14 -4.00
N HIS A 211 -6.93 -16.58 -3.24
CA HIS A 211 -5.85 -17.36 -3.79
C HIS A 211 -6.35 -18.78 -4.06
N SER A 212 -6.42 -19.18 -5.32
CA SER A 212 -6.50 -20.58 -5.67
C SER A 212 -5.06 -21.13 -5.72
N TYR A 213 -4.70 -21.92 -4.75
CA TYR A 213 -3.49 -22.73 -4.85
C TYR A 213 -3.83 -23.97 -5.69
N PRO A 214 -2.97 -24.35 -6.68
CA PRO A 214 -3.14 -25.58 -7.42
C PRO A 214 -2.91 -26.81 -6.54
#